data_3794554f67ca974bde3cb1827f0be343
#
_entry.id   3794554f67ca974bde3cb1827f0be343
#
_cell.length_a   1.000
_cell.length_b   1.000
_cell.length_c   1.000
_cell.angle_alpha   90.00
_cell.angle_beta   90.00
_cell.angle_gamma   90.00
#
_symmetry.space_group_name_H-M   'P 1'
#
loop_
_entity.id
_entity.type
_entity.pdbx_description
1 polymer ?
#
loop_
_entity_poly.entity_id
_entity_poly.type
_entity_poly.pdbx_seq_one_letter_code
_entity_poly.pdbx_strand_id
1 'polypeptide(L)'
;PLAGPDVFGISSGAGLAVAIVMLAFGGNIALGDFMGADFLGNGATAGVGVSGFLAILIAAFVGAMLVMAVITFFSAIVRSHTVLLIIGLMVGYLASSAISLLNFFSTAEGVKSYMVWGMGSFGNVSAAQVLWFIPLALIALIASLLLVKPLNAMLLGEQYAENLGFNIRRLRIILLLITGFLTAVVTAFCGPIAFIGLATPHIARLLIGTENHRRLLPVTMLLGSVLALLCNLFCTLPSGGGIIPLNAVTPLFGAPVIIYVLLKRR
;
A
#
# COMPACT_ATOMS: atom_id res chain seq x y z
N PRO A 1 -8.33 12.46 -11.82
CA PRO A 1 -6.91 12.14 -11.69
C PRO A 1 -6.73 10.70 -11.26
N LEU A 2 -5.87 9.95 -11.99
CA LEU A 2 -5.56 8.54 -11.80
C LEU A 2 -4.34 8.44 -10.85
N ALA A 3 -4.49 8.83 -9.60
CA ALA A 3 -3.39 8.81 -8.65
C ALA A 3 -3.73 7.89 -7.48
N GLY A 4 -3.07 6.73 -7.42
CA GLY A 4 -3.05 5.85 -6.25
C GLY A 4 -1.92 6.22 -5.29
N PRO A 5 -1.89 5.66 -4.07
CA PRO A 5 -0.80 5.88 -3.11
C PRO A 5 0.58 5.46 -3.65
N ASP A 6 0.61 4.51 -4.58
CA ASP A 6 1.84 4.05 -5.25
C ASP A 6 2.47 5.14 -6.12
N VAL A 7 1.65 5.99 -6.75
CA VAL A 7 2.11 7.10 -7.59
C VAL A 7 2.79 8.19 -6.76
N PHE A 8 2.43 8.33 -5.48
CA PHE A 8 3.09 9.26 -4.55
C PHE A 8 4.34 8.68 -3.90
N GLY A 9 4.75 7.44 -4.25
CA GLY A 9 5.94 6.81 -3.72
C GLY A 9 5.84 6.36 -2.25
N ILE A 10 4.64 6.35 -1.65
CA ILE A 10 4.43 5.95 -0.25
C ILE A 10 4.81 4.49 -0.05
N SER A 11 4.36 3.60 -0.94
CA SER A 11 4.72 2.18 -0.92
C SER A 11 6.23 1.97 -1.13
N SER A 12 6.86 2.78 -2.00
CA SER A 12 8.31 2.71 -2.24
C SER A 12 9.11 3.13 -1.00
N GLY A 13 8.63 4.15 -0.26
CA GLY A 13 9.23 4.56 1.01
C GLY A 13 9.12 3.49 2.09
N ALA A 14 7.96 2.85 2.21
CA ALA A 14 7.78 1.68 3.08
C ALA A 14 8.74 0.55 2.70
N GLY A 15 8.83 0.23 1.39
CA GLY A 15 9.73 -0.78 0.85
C GLY A 15 11.20 -0.48 1.12
N LEU A 16 11.62 0.78 0.99
CA LEU A 16 13.00 1.18 1.30
C LEU A 16 13.34 0.99 2.78
N ALA A 17 12.46 1.40 3.68
CA ALA A 17 12.70 1.23 5.12
C ALA A 17 12.75 -0.25 5.51
N VAL A 18 11.89 -1.09 4.93
CA VAL A 18 11.95 -2.54 5.11
C VAL A 18 13.23 -3.13 4.51
N ALA A 19 13.65 -2.65 3.32
CA ALA A 19 14.92 -3.06 2.72
C ALA A 19 16.11 -2.75 3.64
N ILE A 20 16.15 -1.57 4.25
CA ILE A 20 17.19 -1.19 5.21
C ILE A 20 17.21 -2.20 6.37
N VAL A 21 16.06 -2.53 6.94
CA VAL A 21 15.99 -3.49 8.05
C VAL A 21 16.39 -4.89 7.60
N MET A 22 15.87 -5.40 6.49
CA MET A 22 16.15 -6.76 6.04
C MET A 22 17.56 -6.94 5.46
N LEU A 23 18.06 -5.95 4.70
CA LEU A 23 19.30 -6.07 3.95
C LEU A 23 20.51 -5.57 4.74
N ALA A 24 20.38 -4.46 5.49
CA ALA A 24 21.49 -3.91 6.28
C ALA A 24 21.69 -4.60 7.62
N PHE A 25 20.59 -5.05 8.25
CA PHE A 25 20.65 -5.75 9.55
C PHE A 25 20.52 -7.26 9.42
N GLY A 26 19.97 -7.78 8.32
CA GLY A 26 19.70 -9.22 8.08
C GLY A 26 20.95 -10.08 7.93
N GLY A 27 22.13 -9.50 7.70
CA GLY A 27 23.39 -10.24 7.68
C GLY A 27 23.91 -10.67 9.06
N ASN A 28 23.44 -10.03 10.14
CA ASN A 28 23.88 -10.29 11.52
C ASN A 28 22.74 -10.76 12.44
N ILE A 29 21.48 -10.60 12.01
CA ILE A 29 20.33 -11.17 12.72
C ILE A 29 19.99 -12.44 11.96
N ALA A 30 20.20 -13.61 12.59
CA ALA A 30 19.87 -14.88 11.96
C ALA A 30 18.44 -14.81 11.39
N LEU A 31 18.31 -15.00 10.08
CA LEU A 31 17.04 -14.81 9.34
C LEU A 31 15.91 -15.69 9.91
N GLY A 32 16.27 -16.81 10.57
CA GLY A 32 15.36 -17.66 11.31
C GLY A 32 14.73 -16.98 12.53
N ASP A 33 15.46 -16.07 13.18
CA ASP A 33 14.97 -15.31 14.33
C ASP A 33 14.10 -14.11 13.90
N PHE A 34 14.35 -13.58 12.69
CA PHE A 34 13.66 -12.39 12.19
C PHE A 34 12.34 -12.70 11.48
N MET A 35 12.29 -13.79 10.70
CA MET A 35 11.11 -14.17 9.94
C MET A 35 10.36 -15.35 10.55
N GLY A 36 10.64 -15.77 11.77
CA GLY A 36 10.05 -16.98 12.35
C GLY A 36 10.10 -18.16 11.37
N ALA A 37 10.48 -19.35 11.77
CA ALA A 37 10.55 -20.51 10.89
C ALA A 37 9.24 -20.79 10.11
N ASP A 38 8.11 -20.21 10.54
CA ASP A 38 6.79 -20.32 9.91
C ASP A 38 6.66 -19.61 8.56
N PHE A 39 7.47 -18.57 8.27
CA PHE A 39 7.44 -17.90 6.97
C PHE A 39 8.03 -18.79 5.85
N LEU A 40 8.94 -19.69 6.19
CA LEU A 40 9.55 -20.63 5.25
C LEU A 40 8.98 -22.06 5.34
N GLY A 41 7.91 -22.28 6.11
CA GLY A 41 7.18 -23.55 6.14
C GLY A 41 7.81 -24.66 6.99
N ASN A 42 8.80 -24.38 7.85
CA ASN A 42 9.34 -25.34 8.81
C ASN A 42 8.93 -24.95 10.23
N GLY A 43 7.84 -25.57 10.70
CA GLY A 43 7.31 -25.35 12.03
C GLY A 43 8.23 -25.81 13.15
N ALA A 44 9.02 -24.92 13.70
CA ALA A 44 9.59 -25.07 15.04
C ALA A 44 10.07 -23.71 15.61
N THR A 45 9.53 -23.35 16.73
CA THR A 45 9.88 -22.34 17.74
C THR A 45 9.01 -21.09 17.79
N ALA A 46 7.96 -21.19 18.61
CA ALA A 46 6.96 -20.19 18.94
C ALA A 46 7.47 -19.11 19.91
N GLY A 47 8.58 -18.44 19.65
CA GLY A 47 9.10 -17.49 20.63
C GLY A 47 9.66 -16.16 20.11
N VAL A 48 10.14 -16.11 18.88
CA VAL A 48 10.98 -14.99 18.40
C VAL A 48 10.35 -14.21 17.23
N GLY A 49 9.30 -14.72 16.61
CA GLY A 49 8.65 -14.11 15.43
C GLY A 49 8.02 -12.73 15.64
N VAL A 50 7.69 -12.36 16.86
CA VAL A 50 6.97 -11.11 17.16
C VAL A 50 7.88 -9.89 17.03
N SER A 51 9.15 -9.97 17.43
CA SER A 51 10.07 -8.82 17.40
C SER A 51 10.52 -8.46 15.98
N GLY A 52 10.81 -9.45 15.14
CA GLY A 52 11.21 -9.21 13.76
C GLY A 52 10.06 -8.66 12.90
N PHE A 53 8.88 -9.21 13.06
CA PHE A 53 7.69 -8.70 12.40
C PHE A 53 7.36 -7.26 12.84
N LEU A 54 7.44 -6.94 14.14
CA LEU A 54 7.27 -5.58 14.65
C LEU A 54 8.29 -4.61 14.05
N ALA A 55 9.55 -5.05 13.86
CA ALA A 55 10.57 -4.23 13.23
C ALA A 55 10.22 -3.91 11.77
N ILE A 56 9.74 -4.89 10.98
CA ILE A 56 9.26 -4.68 9.62
C ILE A 56 8.05 -3.74 9.60
N LEU A 57 7.09 -3.95 10.49
CA LEU A 57 5.88 -3.12 10.58
C LEU A 57 6.22 -1.67 10.92
N ILE A 58 7.07 -1.46 11.93
CA ILE A 58 7.53 -0.12 12.31
C ILE A 58 8.34 0.51 11.17
N ALA A 59 9.26 -0.25 10.54
CA ALA A 59 10.04 0.24 9.43
C ALA A 59 9.16 0.66 8.24
N ALA A 60 8.22 -0.20 7.82
CA ALA A 60 7.28 0.12 6.75
C ALA A 60 6.46 1.37 7.07
N PHE A 61 5.96 1.47 8.31
CA PHE A 61 5.19 2.62 8.77
C PHE A 61 6.04 3.90 8.76
N VAL A 62 7.24 3.86 9.34
CA VAL A 62 8.17 5.01 9.37
C VAL A 62 8.56 5.43 7.95
N GLY A 63 8.89 4.48 7.08
CA GLY A 63 9.22 4.77 5.68
C GLY A 63 8.07 5.41 4.91
N ALA A 64 6.85 4.90 5.07
CA ALA A 64 5.66 5.49 4.47
C ALA A 64 5.39 6.91 5.00
N MET A 65 5.50 7.10 6.32
CA MET A 65 5.30 8.40 6.97
C MET A 65 6.35 9.43 6.56
N LEU A 66 7.60 8.99 6.37
CA LEU A 66 8.69 9.85 5.92
C LEU A 66 8.44 10.37 4.49
N VAL A 67 8.12 9.48 3.56
CA VAL A 67 7.76 9.88 2.19
C VAL A 67 6.52 10.77 2.20
N MET A 68 5.52 10.46 3.01
CA MET A 68 4.34 11.27 3.14
C MET A 68 4.65 12.67 3.70
N ALA A 69 5.54 12.79 4.69
CA ALA A 69 6.01 14.08 5.20
C ALA A 69 6.69 14.90 4.09
N VAL A 70 7.53 14.26 3.27
CA VAL A 70 8.16 14.88 2.10
C VAL A 70 7.11 15.37 1.10
N ILE A 71 6.15 14.54 0.74
CA ILE A 71 5.07 14.93 -0.20
C ILE A 71 4.22 16.06 0.38
N THR A 72 3.90 16.01 1.66
CA THR A 72 3.12 17.07 2.34
C THR A 72 3.89 18.38 2.37
N PHE A 73 5.20 18.34 2.64
CA PHE A 73 6.07 19.51 2.59
C PHE A 73 6.07 20.16 1.21
N PHE A 74 6.28 19.36 0.15
CA PHE A 74 6.23 19.89 -1.21
C PHE A 74 4.83 20.34 -1.62
N SER A 75 3.77 19.69 -1.15
CA SER A 75 2.38 20.11 -1.38
C SER A 75 2.05 21.47 -0.78
N ALA A 76 2.77 21.91 0.26
CA ALA A 76 2.62 23.24 0.83
C ALA A 76 3.27 24.34 -0.03
N ILE A 77 4.30 23.99 -0.82
CA ILE A 77 5.07 24.91 -1.67
C ILE A 77 4.54 24.93 -3.09
N VAL A 78 4.19 23.75 -3.63
CA VAL A 78 3.79 23.57 -5.02
C VAL A 78 2.27 23.60 -5.14
N ARG A 79 1.75 24.50 -5.99
CA ARG A 79 0.31 24.60 -6.25
C ARG A 79 -0.20 23.65 -7.33
N SER A 80 0.70 23.13 -8.17
CA SER A 80 0.32 22.25 -9.30
C SER A 80 0.25 20.78 -8.88
N HIS A 81 -0.90 20.15 -9.09
CA HIS A 81 -1.09 18.72 -8.83
C HIS A 81 -0.16 17.84 -9.70
N THR A 82 0.12 18.25 -10.95
CA THR A 82 1.01 17.50 -11.85
C THR A 82 2.45 17.50 -11.34
N VAL A 83 2.93 18.63 -10.87
CA VAL A 83 4.29 18.74 -10.30
C VAL A 83 4.40 17.89 -9.03
N LEU A 84 3.36 17.85 -8.19
CA LEU A 84 3.34 17.01 -7.00
C LEU A 84 3.39 15.52 -7.35
N LEU A 85 2.70 15.09 -8.41
CA LEU A 85 2.77 13.72 -8.93
C LEU A 85 4.19 13.37 -9.41
N ILE A 86 4.83 14.28 -10.14
CA ILE A 86 6.21 14.10 -10.61
C ILE A 86 7.18 13.97 -9.42
N ILE A 87 7.03 14.81 -8.40
CA ILE A 87 7.83 14.70 -7.17
C ILE A 87 7.65 13.34 -6.52
N GLY A 88 6.40 12.84 -6.41
CA GLY A 88 6.12 11.52 -5.88
C GLY A 88 6.82 10.40 -6.65
N LEU A 89 6.76 10.46 -7.99
CA LEU A 89 7.47 9.52 -8.86
C LEU A 89 8.99 9.58 -8.66
N MET A 90 9.57 10.79 -8.56
CA MET A 90 11.02 10.95 -8.33
C MET A 90 11.44 10.39 -6.98
N VAL A 91 10.66 10.61 -5.92
CA VAL A 91 10.88 9.99 -4.60
C VAL A 91 10.83 8.46 -4.70
N GLY A 92 9.88 7.91 -5.46
CA GLY A 92 9.79 6.47 -5.75
C GLY A 92 11.04 5.93 -6.45
N TYR A 93 11.56 6.64 -7.47
CA TYR A 93 12.79 6.25 -8.17
C TYR A 93 14.02 6.34 -7.28
N LEU A 94 14.12 7.36 -6.43
CA LEU A 94 15.21 7.47 -5.44
C LEU A 94 15.19 6.29 -4.46
N ALA A 95 14.00 5.93 -3.95
CA ALA A 95 13.84 4.77 -3.08
C ALA A 95 14.24 3.47 -3.80
N SER A 96 13.81 3.27 -5.04
CA SER A 96 14.15 2.09 -5.85
C SER A 96 15.66 1.99 -6.13
N SER A 97 16.32 3.12 -6.40
CA SER A 97 17.77 3.19 -6.59
C SER A 97 18.52 2.83 -5.29
N ALA A 98 18.07 3.35 -4.15
CA ALA A 98 18.65 3.00 -2.85
C ALA A 98 18.45 1.52 -2.52
N ILE A 99 17.29 0.93 -2.80
CA ILE A 99 17.04 -0.50 -2.64
C ILE A 99 17.98 -1.32 -3.53
N SER A 100 18.21 -0.90 -4.77
CA SER A 100 19.13 -1.59 -5.70
C SER A 100 20.57 -1.57 -5.17
N LEU A 101 21.01 -0.46 -4.60
CA LEU A 101 22.33 -0.37 -3.95
C LEU A 101 22.42 -1.28 -2.72
N LEU A 102 21.40 -1.29 -1.87
CA LEU A 102 21.34 -2.20 -0.71
C LEU A 102 21.40 -3.66 -1.15
N ASN A 103 20.64 -4.05 -2.19
CA ASN A 103 20.69 -5.41 -2.73
C ASN A 103 22.08 -5.79 -3.25
N PHE A 104 22.79 -4.86 -3.88
CA PHE A 104 24.15 -5.11 -4.39
C PHE A 104 25.16 -5.42 -3.28
N PHE A 105 25.05 -4.74 -2.13
CA PHE A 105 25.97 -4.95 -1.00
C PHE A 105 25.49 -6.01 0.00
N SER A 106 24.31 -6.59 -0.19
CA SER A 106 23.72 -7.54 0.74
C SER A 106 24.09 -8.99 0.43
N THR A 107 23.78 -9.89 1.37
CA THR A 107 23.93 -11.34 1.18
C THR A 107 22.85 -11.88 0.24
N ALA A 108 23.14 -12.98 -0.46
CA ALA A 108 22.18 -13.64 -1.36
C ALA A 108 20.89 -14.06 -0.63
N GLU A 109 20.97 -14.46 0.63
CA GLU A 109 19.84 -14.82 1.48
C GLU A 109 18.97 -13.62 1.83
N GLY A 110 19.59 -12.49 2.20
CA GLY A 110 18.89 -11.24 2.48
C GLY A 110 18.13 -10.73 1.25
N VAL A 111 18.78 -10.74 0.08
CA VAL A 111 18.16 -10.37 -1.21
C VAL A 111 16.97 -11.27 -1.53
N LYS A 112 17.12 -12.60 -1.38
CA LYS A 112 16.04 -13.56 -1.60
C LYS A 112 14.85 -13.28 -0.69
N SER A 113 15.09 -13.03 0.59
CA SER A 113 14.03 -12.75 1.57
C SER A 113 13.31 -11.45 1.28
N TYR A 114 14.06 -10.39 0.94
CA TYR A 114 13.47 -9.12 0.51
C TYR A 114 12.63 -9.26 -0.77
N MET A 115 13.13 -10.02 -1.76
CA MET A 115 12.37 -10.30 -3.00
C MET A 115 11.07 -11.03 -2.71
N VAL A 116 11.09 -12.08 -1.87
CA VAL A 116 9.87 -12.83 -1.49
C VAL A 116 8.87 -11.92 -0.78
N TRP A 117 9.32 -11.09 0.16
CA TRP A 117 8.46 -10.12 0.81
C TRP A 117 7.88 -9.09 -0.18
N GLY A 118 8.71 -8.58 -1.09
CA GLY A 118 8.32 -7.59 -2.11
C GLY A 118 7.35 -8.11 -3.18
N MET A 119 7.23 -9.44 -3.32
CA MET A 119 6.27 -10.06 -4.23
C MET A 119 4.82 -9.93 -3.77
N GLY A 120 4.59 -9.64 -2.49
CA GLY A 120 3.26 -9.51 -1.88
C GLY A 120 2.52 -10.84 -1.77
N SER A 121 1.94 -11.11 -0.62
CA SER A 121 1.13 -12.32 -0.38
C SER A 121 0.18 -12.09 0.79
N PHE A 122 -1.05 -12.57 0.68
CA PHE A 122 -1.98 -12.62 1.81
C PHE A 122 -1.73 -13.84 2.71
N GLY A 123 -1.08 -14.88 2.18
CA GLY A 123 -0.77 -16.11 2.91
C GLY A 123 0.32 -15.96 3.96
N ASN A 124 1.08 -14.85 3.94
CA ASN A 124 2.18 -14.61 4.86
C ASN A 124 1.72 -14.09 6.24
N VAL A 125 0.44 -13.74 6.40
CA VAL A 125 -0.11 -13.21 7.64
C VAL A 125 -0.50 -14.37 8.56
N SER A 126 0.21 -14.57 9.67
CA SER A 126 -0.13 -15.59 10.68
C SER A 126 -1.39 -15.23 11.46
N ALA A 127 -2.03 -16.24 12.08
CA ALA A 127 -3.24 -16.02 12.90
C ALA A 127 -2.99 -15.03 14.06
N ALA A 128 -1.80 -15.05 14.66
CA ALA A 128 -1.42 -14.10 15.71
C ALA A 128 -1.31 -12.66 15.17
N GLN A 129 -0.83 -12.50 13.95
CA GLN A 129 -0.69 -11.19 13.29
C GLN A 129 -2.05 -10.61 12.87
N VAL A 130 -3.02 -11.46 12.52
CA VAL A 130 -4.39 -11.06 12.17
C VAL A 130 -5.05 -10.28 13.31
N LEU A 131 -4.78 -10.64 14.57
CA LEU A 131 -5.30 -9.94 15.74
C LEU A 131 -4.88 -8.46 15.81
N TRP A 132 -3.71 -8.12 15.29
CA TRP A 132 -3.22 -6.74 15.21
C TRP A 132 -3.61 -6.06 13.90
N PHE A 133 -3.62 -6.81 12.80
CA PHE A 133 -3.97 -6.28 11.48
C PHE A 133 -5.41 -5.78 11.42
N ILE A 134 -6.37 -6.58 11.94
CA ILE A 134 -7.80 -6.23 11.88
C ILE A 134 -8.11 -4.90 12.58
N PRO A 135 -7.72 -4.65 13.86
CA PRO A 135 -8.01 -3.38 14.50
C PRO A 135 -7.37 -2.18 13.80
N LEU A 136 -6.11 -2.31 13.37
CA LEU A 136 -5.40 -1.23 12.66
C LEU A 136 -6.08 -0.87 11.35
N ALA A 137 -6.44 -1.88 10.56
CA ALA A 137 -7.15 -1.69 9.30
C ALA A 137 -8.55 -1.09 9.53
N LEU A 138 -9.31 -1.59 10.51
CA LEU A 138 -10.65 -1.09 10.84
C LEU A 138 -10.64 0.37 11.30
N ILE A 139 -9.71 0.76 12.16
CA ILE A 139 -9.56 2.15 12.61
C ILE A 139 -9.38 3.07 11.40
N ALA A 140 -8.49 2.72 10.49
CA ALA A 140 -8.23 3.54 9.31
C ALA A 140 -9.39 3.53 8.30
N LEU A 141 -10.09 2.40 8.13
CA LEU A 141 -11.30 2.31 7.30
C LEU A 141 -12.43 3.17 7.87
N ILE A 142 -12.68 3.12 9.18
CA ILE A 142 -13.67 3.96 9.84
C ILE A 142 -13.29 5.44 9.70
N ALA A 143 -12.01 5.78 9.93
CA ALA A 143 -11.52 7.14 9.74
C ALA A 143 -11.75 7.65 8.31
N SER A 144 -11.57 6.80 7.29
CA SER A 144 -11.84 7.16 5.89
C SER A 144 -13.32 7.43 5.62
N LEU A 145 -14.23 6.68 6.27
CA LEU A 145 -15.68 6.90 6.15
C LEU A 145 -16.14 8.23 6.78
N LEU A 146 -15.47 8.71 7.82
CA LEU A 146 -15.77 10.02 8.41
C LEU A 146 -15.47 11.18 7.46
N LEU A 147 -14.61 10.97 6.47
CA LEU A 147 -14.25 11.98 5.47
C LEU A 147 -15.22 12.08 4.27
N VAL A 148 -16.29 11.30 4.25
CA VAL A 148 -17.28 11.31 3.16
C VAL A 148 -17.86 12.72 2.90
N LYS A 149 -18.21 13.46 3.95
CA LYS A 149 -18.81 14.81 3.81
C LYS A 149 -17.82 15.79 3.17
N PRO A 150 -16.60 15.99 3.69
CA PRO A 150 -15.65 16.89 3.08
C PRO A 150 -15.20 16.45 1.68
N LEU A 151 -15.09 15.14 1.41
CA LEU A 151 -14.79 14.64 0.07
C LEU A 151 -15.88 14.98 -0.95
N ASN A 152 -17.15 14.88 -0.57
CA ASN A 152 -18.25 15.28 -1.42
C ASN A 152 -18.27 16.80 -1.66
N ALA A 153 -17.93 17.62 -0.67
CA ALA A 153 -17.80 19.06 -0.86
C ALA A 153 -16.68 19.40 -1.87
N MET A 154 -15.57 18.68 -1.85
CA MET A 154 -14.46 18.86 -2.80
C MET A 154 -14.80 18.47 -4.24
N LEU A 155 -15.83 17.65 -4.49
CA LEU A 155 -16.30 17.34 -5.85
C LEU A 155 -16.84 18.59 -6.57
N LEU A 156 -17.35 19.56 -5.82
CA LEU A 156 -17.87 20.82 -6.36
C LEU A 156 -16.78 21.89 -6.54
N GLY A 157 -15.55 21.59 -6.13
CA GLY A 157 -14.39 22.46 -6.21
C GLY A 157 -13.88 22.91 -4.85
N GLU A 158 -12.56 23.21 -4.77
CA GLU A 158 -11.89 23.60 -3.53
C GLU A 158 -12.49 24.88 -2.93
N GLN A 159 -12.76 25.90 -3.78
CA GLN A 159 -13.37 27.17 -3.35
C GLN A 159 -14.78 26.99 -2.77
N TYR A 160 -15.57 26.09 -3.35
CA TYR A 160 -16.89 25.78 -2.83
C TYR A 160 -16.82 25.09 -1.47
N ALA A 161 -15.89 24.15 -1.32
CA ALA A 161 -15.68 23.46 -0.04
C ALA A 161 -15.19 24.44 1.06
N GLU A 162 -14.35 25.42 0.72
CA GLU A 162 -13.93 26.49 1.65
C GLU A 162 -15.11 27.34 2.09
N ASN A 163 -16.01 27.74 1.17
CA ASN A 163 -17.23 28.48 1.48
C ASN A 163 -18.19 27.72 2.40
N LEU A 164 -18.15 26.38 2.35
CA LEU A 164 -18.87 25.51 3.29
C LEU A 164 -18.18 25.37 4.66
N GLY A 165 -17.06 26.05 4.88
CA GLY A 165 -16.32 26.05 6.15
C GLY A 165 -15.28 24.94 6.28
N PHE A 166 -14.99 24.18 5.21
CA PHE A 166 -13.94 23.16 5.26
C PHE A 166 -12.56 23.78 5.04
N ASN A 167 -11.62 23.50 5.94
CA ASN A 167 -10.23 23.87 5.74
C ASN A 167 -9.53 22.87 4.82
N ILE A 168 -9.36 23.23 3.54
CA ILE A 168 -8.80 22.35 2.50
C ILE A 168 -7.39 21.87 2.85
N ARG A 169 -6.55 22.74 3.43
CA ARG A 169 -5.18 22.36 3.83
C ARG A 169 -5.18 21.27 4.91
N ARG A 170 -6.01 21.41 5.93
CA ARG A 170 -6.16 20.38 6.98
C ARG A 170 -6.74 19.09 6.42
N LEU A 171 -7.75 19.20 5.57
CA LEU A 171 -8.37 18.04 4.93
C LEU A 171 -7.38 17.26 4.08
N ARG A 172 -6.54 17.94 3.30
CA ARG A 172 -5.49 17.30 2.49
C ARG A 172 -4.49 16.54 3.36
N ILE A 173 -4.06 17.13 4.47
CA ILE A 173 -3.15 16.48 5.42
C ILE A 173 -3.81 15.23 6.04
N ILE A 174 -5.06 15.33 6.49
CA ILE A 174 -5.79 14.20 7.08
C ILE A 174 -5.98 13.06 6.06
N LEU A 175 -6.32 13.39 4.82
CA LEU A 175 -6.44 12.41 3.74
C LEU A 175 -5.10 11.69 3.49
N LEU A 176 -4.01 12.44 3.41
CA LEU A 176 -2.67 11.87 3.24
C LEU A 176 -2.30 10.97 4.44
N LEU A 177 -2.59 11.40 5.68
CA LEU A 177 -2.33 10.62 6.88
C LEU A 177 -3.10 9.29 6.88
N ILE A 178 -4.39 9.30 6.57
CA ILE A 178 -5.21 8.09 6.54
C ILE A 178 -4.77 7.15 5.41
N THR A 179 -4.54 7.68 4.20
CA THR A 179 -4.09 6.86 3.07
C THR A 179 -2.69 6.31 3.29
N GLY A 180 -1.77 7.10 3.83
CA GLY A 180 -0.42 6.66 4.18
C GLY A 180 -0.44 5.59 5.27
N PHE A 181 -1.27 5.74 6.30
CA PHE A 181 -1.44 4.76 7.36
C PHE A 181 -2.00 3.43 6.81
N LEU A 182 -3.07 3.47 5.99
CA LEU A 182 -3.62 2.28 5.34
C LEU A 182 -2.57 1.58 4.48
N THR A 183 -1.84 2.34 3.67
CA THR A 183 -0.77 1.80 2.81
C THR A 183 0.34 1.17 3.67
N ALA A 184 0.77 1.83 4.73
CA ALA A 184 1.79 1.31 5.63
C ALA A 184 1.36 0.00 6.30
N VAL A 185 0.13 -0.06 6.81
CA VAL A 185 -0.44 -1.26 7.43
C VAL A 185 -0.48 -2.40 6.41
N VAL A 186 -1.09 -2.19 5.24
CA VAL A 186 -1.18 -3.25 4.21
C VAL A 186 0.21 -3.68 3.74
N THR A 187 1.11 -2.75 3.47
CA THR A 187 2.46 -3.06 3.00
C THR A 187 3.28 -3.83 4.04
N ALA A 188 3.14 -3.48 5.31
CA ALA A 188 3.86 -4.17 6.38
C ALA A 188 3.43 -5.64 6.53
N PHE A 189 2.11 -5.91 6.48
CA PHE A 189 1.57 -7.25 6.71
C PHE A 189 1.60 -8.13 5.45
N CYS A 190 1.27 -7.57 4.29
CA CYS A 190 1.08 -8.31 3.05
C CYS A 190 2.19 -8.06 2.01
N GLY A 191 3.15 -7.19 2.30
CA GLY A 191 4.07 -6.66 1.30
C GLY A 191 3.42 -5.57 0.42
N PRO A 192 4.17 -4.92 -0.46
CA PRO A 192 3.64 -3.94 -1.39
C PRO A 192 2.69 -4.62 -2.39
N ILE A 193 1.45 -4.13 -2.50
CA ILE A 193 0.43 -4.63 -3.43
C ILE A 193 0.05 -3.49 -4.37
N ALA A 194 0.31 -3.67 -5.66
CA ALA A 194 0.02 -2.68 -6.68
C ALA A 194 -1.30 -2.96 -7.41
N PHE A 195 -1.80 -1.97 -8.15
CA PHE A 195 -2.95 -2.01 -9.07
C PHE A 195 -4.34 -2.14 -8.45
N ILE A 196 -4.56 -2.89 -7.37
CA ILE A 196 -5.89 -3.07 -6.76
C ILE A 196 -6.46 -1.71 -6.36
N GLY A 197 -5.69 -0.90 -5.63
CA GLY A 197 -6.12 0.42 -5.16
C GLY A 197 -6.42 1.41 -6.29
N LEU A 198 -5.83 1.22 -7.47
CA LEU A 198 -6.03 2.09 -8.61
C LEU A 198 -7.22 1.62 -9.46
N ALA A 199 -7.38 0.33 -9.69
CA ALA A 199 -8.45 -0.23 -10.52
C ALA A 199 -9.82 -0.17 -9.83
N THR A 200 -9.88 -0.50 -8.53
CA THR A 200 -11.13 -0.68 -7.77
C THR A 200 -12.05 0.56 -7.77
N PRO A 201 -11.57 1.78 -7.48
CA PRO A 201 -12.45 2.95 -7.47
C PRO A 201 -13.01 3.29 -8.87
N HIS A 202 -12.29 2.95 -9.92
CA HIS A 202 -12.76 3.14 -11.28
C HIS A 202 -13.86 2.15 -11.65
N ILE A 203 -13.69 0.87 -11.29
CA ILE A 203 -14.74 -0.15 -11.44
C ILE A 203 -15.97 0.24 -10.65
N ALA A 204 -15.81 0.68 -9.39
CA ALA A 204 -16.90 1.10 -8.54
C ALA A 204 -17.71 2.24 -9.16
N ARG A 205 -17.05 3.28 -9.71
CA ARG A 205 -17.72 4.38 -10.40
C ARG A 205 -18.50 3.93 -11.63
N LEU A 206 -17.95 2.98 -12.41
CA LEU A 206 -18.63 2.44 -13.58
C LEU A 206 -19.89 1.66 -13.20
N LEU A 207 -19.84 0.90 -12.09
CA LEU A 207 -20.97 0.09 -11.64
C LEU A 207 -22.10 0.92 -11.03
N ILE A 208 -21.74 1.94 -10.22
CA ILE A 208 -22.75 2.73 -9.49
C ILE A 208 -23.25 3.91 -10.31
N GLY A 209 -22.45 4.41 -11.27
CA GLY A 209 -22.78 5.58 -12.08
C GLY A 209 -22.84 6.89 -11.28
N THR A 210 -22.22 6.97 -10.10
CA THR A 210 -22.21 8.18 -9.26
C THR A 210 -20.84 8.45 -8.68
N GLU A 211 -20.51 9.73 -8.48
CA GLU A 211 -19.29 10.18 -7.81
C GLU A 211 -19.50 10.45 -6.31
N ASN A 212 -20.74 10.28 -5.80
CA ASN A 212 -21.05 10.50 -4.39
C ASN A 212 -20.29 9.51 -3.48
N HIS A 213 -19.35 10.01 -2.69
CA HIS A 213 -18.48 9.22 -1.81
C HIS A 213 -19.26 8.43 -0.74
N ARG A 214 -20.48 8.84 -0.39
CA ARG A 214 -21.32 8.08 0.54
C ARG A 214 -21.69 6.69 0.03
N ARG A 215 -21.84 6.54 -1.30
CA ARG A 215 -22.11 5.24 -1.95
C ARG A 215 -20.82 4.64 -2.52
N LEU A 216 -19.95 5.50 -3.04
CA LEU A 216 -18.75 5.07 -3.73
C LEU A 216 -17.74 4.41 -2.77
N LEU A 217 -17.49 4.97 -1.58
CA LEU A 217 -16.51 4.42 -0.63
C LEU A 217 -16.87 2.98 -0.17
N PRO A 218 -18.08 2.70 0.35
CA PRO A 218 -18.42 1.32 0.76
C PRO A 218 -18.34 0.33 -0.40
N VAL A 219 -18.81 0.72 -1.59
CA VAL A 219 -18.75 -0.17 -2.75
C VAL A 219 -17.32 -0.39 -3.22
N THR A 220 -16.46 0.64 -3.16
CA THR A 220 -15.03 0.50 -3.46
C THR A 220 -14.35 -0.47 -2.47
N MET A 221 -14.68 -0.39 -1.19
CA MET A 221 -14.15 -1.31 -0.17
C MET A 221 -14.56 -2.76 -0.45
N LEU A 222 -15.84 -2.99 -0.73
CA LEU A 222 -16.36 -4.33 -1.07
C LEU A 222 -15.75 -4.87 -2.37
N LEU A 223 -15.70 -4.07 -3.42
CA LEU A 223 -15.09 -4.46 -4.69
C LEU A 223 -13.59 -4.72 -4.54
N GLY A 224 -12.89 -3.91 -3.74
CA GLY A 224 -11.48 -4.12 -3.45
C GLY A 224 -11.23 -5.45 -2.76
N SER A 225 -12.05 -5.81 -1.78
CA SER A 225 -11.95 -7.11 -1.10
C SER A 225 -12.26 -8.28 -2.05
N VAL A 226 -13.30 -8.16 -2.88
CA VAL A 226 -13.63 -9.19 -3.90
C VAL A 226 -12.50 -9.37 -4.90
N LEU A 227 -11.95 -8.28 -5.45
CA LEU A 227 -10.82 -8.35 -6.39
C LEU A 227 -9.56 -8.94 -5.73
N ALA A 228 -9.26 -8.55 -4.49
CA ALA A 228 -8.14 -9.11 -3.74
C ALA A 228 -8.29 -10.62 -3.52
N LEU A 229 -9.49 -11.09 -3.14
CA LEU A 229 -9.79 -12.50 -2.96
C LEU A 229 -9.72 -13.28 -4.28
N LEU A 230 -10.23 -12.71 -5.37
CA LEU A 230 -10.11 -13.31 -6.71
C LEU A 230 -8.64 -13.44 -7.13
N CYS A 231 -7.84 -12.37 -6.99
CA CYS A 231 -6.42 -12.44 -7.29
C CYS A 231 -5.71 -13.50 -6.42
N ASN A 232 -6.03 -13.57 -5.13
CA ASN A 232 -5.47 -14.58 -4.23
C ASN A 232 -5.87 -16.01 -4.64
N LEU A 233 -7.12 -16.22 -5.07
CA LEU A 233 -7.58 -17.50 -5.59
C LEU A 233 -6.75 -17.92 -6.81
N PHE A 234 -6.48 -17.02 -7.76
CA PHE A 234 -5.62 -17.30 -8.91
C PHE A 234 -4.17 -17.59 -8.52
N CYS A 235 -3.67 -16.98 -7.44
CA CYS A 235 -2.33 -17.26 -6.90
C CYS A 235 -2.21 -18.69 -6.33
N THR A 236 -3.33 -19.26 -5.83
CA THR A 236 -3.35 -20.57 -5.17
C THR A 236 -3.81 -21.72 -6.08
N LEU A 237 -4.38 -21.44 -7.26
CA LEU A 237 -4.87 -22.46 -8.20
C LEU A 237 -3.81 -23.41 -8.78
N PRO A 238 -2.55 -23.02 -9.04
CA PRO A 238 -1.56 -23.96 -9.57
C PRO A 238 -1.20 -25.03 -8.54
N SER A 239 -1.65 -26.25 -8.78
CA SER A 239 -1.48 -27.43 -7.90
C SER A 239 -0.05 -27.98 -7.84
N GLY A 240 0.95 -27.30 -8.36
CA GLY A 240 2.33 -27.76 -8.50
C GLY A 240 3.29 -27.38 -7.36
N GLY A 241 2.79 -26.99 -6.18
CA GLY A 241 3.61 -26.71 -4.99
C GLY A 241 4.25 -25.31 -4.92
N GLY A 242 3.95 -24.41 -5.88
CA GLY A 242 4.38 -23.01 -5.86
C GLY A 242 3.21 -22.05 -5.75
N ILE A 243 3.30 -21.06 -4.87
CA ILE A 243 2.33 -19.94 -4.79
C ILE A 243 2.79 -18.86 -5.78
N ILE A 244 1.92 -18.48 -6.72
CA ILE A 244 2.21 -17.36 -7.63
C ILE A 244 2.18 -16.06 -6.81
N PRO A 245 3.18 -15.16 -6.97
CA PRO A 245 3.19 -13.88 -6.29
C PRO A 245 1.96 -13.02 -6.65
N LEU A 246 1.38 -12.35 -5.64
CA LEU A 246 0.19 -11.53 -5.83
C LEU A 246 0.45 -10.39 -6.84
N ASN A 247 1.62 -9.78 -6.79
CA ASN A 247 2.02 -8.71 -7.72
C ASN A 247 2.24 -9.16 -9.17
N ALA A 248 2.30 -10.47 -9.46
CA ALA A 248 2.27 -10.98 -10.82
C ALA A 248 0.83 -11.05 -11.37
N VAL A 249 -0.14 -11.30 -10.50
CA VAL A 249 -1.55 -11.49 -10.87
C VAL A 249 -2.33 -10.17 -10.90
N THR A 250 -2.11 -9.28 -9.93
CA THR A 250 -2.88 -8.03 -9.80
C THR A 250 -2.80 -7.10 -11.02
N PRO A 251 -1.63 -6.93 -11.71
CA PRO A 251 -1.58 -6.13 -12.93
C PRO A 251 -2.36 -6.76 -14.10
N LEU A 252 -2.40 -8.09 -14.19
CA LEU A 252 -3.14 -8.80 -15.25
C LEU A 252 -4.64 -8.47 -15.20
N PHE A 253 -5.20 -8.29 -14.01
CA PHE A 253 -6.59 -7.88 -13.84
C PHE A 253 -6.75 -6.35 -13.82
N GLY A 254 -5.83 -5.63 -13.20
CA GLY A 254 -5.92 -4.19 -13.01
C GLY A 254 -5.68 -3.39 -14.29
N ALA A 255 -4.65 -3.73 -15.06
CA ALA A 255 -4.27 -2.95 -16.24
C ALA A 255 -5.34 -2.97 -17.35
N PRO A 256 -5.95 -4.11 -17.76
CA PRO A 256 -7.01 -4.10 -18.76
C PRO A 256 -8.21 -3.26 -18.36
N VAL A 257 -8.59 -3.30 -17.09
CA VAL A 257 -9.70 -2.50 -16.55
C VAL A 257 -9.40 -1.01 -16.66
N ILE A 258 -8.20 -0.59 -16.27
CA ILE A 258 -7.80 0.82 -16.34
C ILE A 258 -7.77 1.29 -17.80
N ILE A 259 -7.22 0.48 -18.72
CA ILE A 259 -7.20 0.79 -20.16
C ILE A 259 -8.63 0.94 -20.68
N TYR A 260 -9.54 0.01 -20.34
CA TYR A 260 -10.94 0.08 -20.74
C TYR A 260 -11.62 1.35 -20.24
N VAL A 261 -11.41 1.71 -18.97
CA VAL A 261 -11.96 2.92 -18.36
C VAL A 261 -11.47 4.19 -19.06
N LEU A 262 -10.18 4.24 -19.39
CA LEU A 262 -9.58 5.37 -20.11
C LEU A 262 -10.14 5.54 -21.51
N LEU A 263 -10.33 4.42 -22.24
CA LEU A 263 -10.89 4.44 -23.58
C LEU A 263 -12.38 4.85 -23.59
N LYS A 264 -13.14 4.43 -22.58
CA LYS A 264 -14.59 4.78 -22.47
C LYS A 264 -14.86 6.22 -22.01
N ARG A 265 -13.88 6.90 -21.42
CA ARG A 265 -14.00 8.32 -21.02
C ARG A 265 -13.77 9.31 -22.16
N ARG A 266 -13.45 8.85 -23.35
CA ARG A 266 -13.46 9.61 -24.59
C ARG A 266 -14.86 9.55 -25.22
#